data_873bb01b4683d95113a4670834b335f4
#
_entry.id   873bb01b4683d95113a4670834b335f4
#
_cell.length_a   1.000
_cell.length_b   1.000
_cell.length_c   1.000
_cell.angle_alpha   90.00
_cell.angle_beta   90.00
_cell.angle_gamma   90.00
#
_symmetry.space_group_name_H-M   'P 1'
#
loop_
_entity.id
_entity.type
_entity.pdbx_description
1 polymer ?
#
loop_
_entity_poly.entity_id
_entity_poly.type
_entity_poly.pdbx_seq_one_letter_code
_entity_poly.pdbx_strand_id
1 'polypeptide(L)'
;MDLKKPENKGALTSKIAELANNISTFLKNILGSDQHKAALLYYWLRNYLRYIKQEETFNPKYFPQFKPGDIVKVDFGFGIGSGIGSEFGGLHYAIVLAPSNSKNSTVTVVPLRSLKLGKESPKTLYKSDVYLGTELFTVLLDRSGEMLDKCGTFIKEVENTDPKTITVKDIARFEKQLEEAKNLLARHDIIMKEVSRLNAGTVAIVSQIRTVSKIRIQNPRYSKDALYNMRVDRQATDKIRAVMKDLYNIK
;
A
#
# COMPACT_ATOMS: atom_id res chain seq x y z
N MET A 1 -21.50 -14.16 31.57
CA MET A 1 -20.71 -15.38 31.23
C MET A 1 -19.44 -14.91 30.52
N ASP A 2 -18.26 -15.27 31.01
CA ASP A 2 -16.98 -14.95 30.39
C ASP A 2 -16.63 -16.05 29.36
N LEU A 3 -16.75 -15.69 28.05
CA LEU A 3 -16.51 -16.64 26.95
C LEU A 3 -15.02 -17.04 26.80
N LYS A 4 -14.09 -16.39 27.50
CA LYS A 4 -12.65 -16.71 27.46
C LYS A 4 -12.31 -17.92 28.33
N LYS A 5 -13.19 -18.30 29.21
CA LYS A 5 -12.97 -19.43 30.13
C LYS A 5 -13.18 -20.78 29.43
N PRO A 6 -12.29 -21.77 29.64
CA PRO A 6 -12.36 -23.07 28.98
C PRO A 6 -13.71 -23.81 29.17
N GLU A 7 -14.33 -23.69 30.33
CA GLU A 7 -15.64 -24.29 30.64
C GLU A 7 -16.78 -23.75 29.76
N ASN A 8 -16.61 -22.56 29.18
CA ASN A 8 -17.60 -21.91 28.30
C ASN A 8 -17.37 -22.18 26.79
N LYS A 9 -16.53 -23.16 26.44
CA LYS A 9 -16.22 -23.51 25.05
C LYS A 9 -17.46 -23.81 24.21
N GLY A 10 -18.42 -24.58 24.78
CA GLY A 10 -19.68 -24.89 24.09
C GLY A 10 -20.52 -23.65 23.79
N ALA A 11 -20.64 -22.75 24.77
CA ALA A 11 -21.33 -21.48 24.59
C ALA A 11 -20.64 -20.59 23.57
N LEU A 12 -19.30 -20.55 23.55
CA LEU A 12 -18.54 -19.82 22.54
C LEU A 12 -18.78 -20.39 21.14
N THR A 13 -18.81 -21.71 20.98
CA THR A 13 -19.10 -22.35 19.69
C THR A 13 -20.47 -21.93 19.16
N SER A 14 -21.50 -21.91 20.00
CA SER A 14 -22.84 -21.46 19.61
C SER A 14 -22.87 -19.99 19.23
N LYS A 15 -22.15 -19.12 19.97
CA LYS A 15 -22.04 -17.69 19.66
C LYS A 15 -21.26 -17.41 18.36
N ILE A 16 -20.26 -18.21 18.04
CA ILE A 16 -19.55 -18.13 16.76
C ILE A 16 -20.50 -18.49 15.60
N ALA A 17 -21.30 -19.53 15.72
CA ALA A 17 -22.28 -19.90 14.70
C ALA A 17 -23.35 -18.80 14.50
N GLU A 18 -23.87 -18.24 15.60
CA GLU A 18 -24.79 -17.10 15.57
C GLU A 18 -24.18 -15.90 14.84
N LEU A 19 -22.94 -15.52 15.18
CA LEU A 19 -22.22 -14.41 14.54
C LEU A 19 -22.01 -14.65 13.03
N ALA A 20 -21.63 -15.87 12.64
CA ALA A 20 -21.43 -16.23 11.24
C ALA A 20 -22.73 -16.09 10.43
N ASN A 21 -23.87 -16.55 10.99
CA ASN A 21 -25.18 -16.38 10.38
C ASN A 21 -25.58 -14.91 10.26
N ASN A 22 -25.34 -14.10 11.30
CA ASN A 22 -25.63 -12.67 11.30
C ASN A 22 -24.81 -11.93 10.23
N ILE A 23 -23.51 -12.23 10.10
CA ILE A 23 -22.66 -11.68 9.05
C ILE A 23 -23.17 -12.08 7.66
N SER A 24 -23.52 -13.36 7.46
CA SER A 24 -24.05 -13.85 6.18
C SER A 24 -25.35 -13.15 5.79
N THR A 25 -26.28 -13.04 6.72
CA THR A 25 -27.57 -12.35 6.52
C THR A 25 -27.37 -10.86 6.21
N PHE A 26 -26.51 -10.18 6.97
CA PHE A 26 -26.20 -8.77 6.75
C PHE A 26 -25.59 -8.53 5.36
N LEU A 27 -24.63 -9.36 4.94
CA LEU A 27 -24.03 -9.23 3.61
C LEU A 27 -25.03 -9.49 2.47
N LYS A 28 -25.93 -10.48 2.63
CA LYS A 28 -26.99 -10.77 1.66
C LYS A 28 -28.00 -9.62 1.55
N ASN A 29 -28.36 -9.00 2.67
CA ASN A 29 -29.25 -7.84 2.68
C ASN A 29 -28.62 -6.64 1.94
N ILE A 30 -27.33 -6.36 2.19
CA ILE A 30 -26.62 -5.30 1.47
C ILE A 30 -26.49 -5.67 -0.01
N LEU A 31 -26.19 -6.91 -0.36
CA LEU A 31 -26.10 -7.36 -1.75
C LEU A 31 -27.38 -7.05 -2.54
N GLY A 32 -28.55 -7.17 -1.91
CA GLY A 32 -29.83 -6.86 -2.52
C GLY A 32 -30.03 -5.37 -2.85
N SER A 33 -29.34 -4.46 -2.15
CA SER A 33 -29.47 -3.01 -2.35
C SER A 33 -28.22 -2.34 -2.94
N ASP A 34 -27.02 -2.85 -2.61
CA ASP A 34 -25.73 -2.28 -3.00
C ASP A 34 -24.68 -3.39 -3.14
N GLN A 35 -24.62 -3.98 -4.34
CA GLN A 35 -23.65 -5.03 -4.68
C GLN A 35 -22.20 -4.58 -4.48
N HIS A 36 -21.88 -3.32 -4.82
CA HIS A 36 -20.53 -2.78 -4.67
C HIS A 36 -20.09 -2.77 -3.21
N LYS A 37 -20.95 -2.27 -2.32
CA LYS A 37 -20.71 -2.25 -0.87
C LYS A 37 -20.59 -3.66 -0.29
N ALA A 38 -21.44 -4.58 -0.71
CA ALA A 38 -21.37 -5.99 -0.28
C ALA A 38 -20.02 -6.63 -0.68
N ALA A 39 -19.55 -6.40 -1.92
CA ALA A 39 -18.27 -6.91 -2.41
C ALA A 39 -17.09 -6.33 -1.61
N LEU A 40 -17.10 -5.04 -1.31
CA LEU A 40 -16.04 -4.41 -0.50
C LEU A 40 -15.99 -4.97 0.92
N LEU A 41 -17.15 -5.17 1.57
CA LEU A 41 -17.24 -5.82 2.89
C LEU A 41 -16.71 -7.26 2.86
N TYR A 42 -17.08 -8.02 1.84
CA TYR A 42 -16.56 -9.37 1.65
C TYR A 42 -15.03 -9.40 1.51
N TYR A 43 -14.45 -8.54 0.65
CA TYR A 43 -13.00 -8.47 0.48
C TYR A 43 -12.29 -8.06 1.76
N TRP A 44 -12.86 -7.13 2.51
CA TRP A 44 -12.31 -6.70 3.79
C TRP A 44 -12.29 -7.83 4.82
N LEU A 45 -13.41 -8.50 5.05
CA LEU A 45 -13.51 -9.63 6.00
C LEU A 45 -12.53 -10.74 5.63
N ARG A 46 -12.46 -11.09 4.33
CA ARG A 46 -11.51 -12.08 3.82
C ARG A 46 -10.06 -11.68 4.09
N ASN A 47 -9.71 -10.42 3.84
CA ASN A 47 -8.37 -9.90 4.07
C ASN A 47 -8.04 -9.84 5.55
N TYR A 48 -9.00 -9.45 6.40
CA TYR A 48 -8.82 -9.43 7.85
C TYR A 48 -8.48 -10.80 8.42
N LEU A 49 -9.22 -11.84 8.02
CA LEU A 49 -8.91 -13.23 8.41
C LEU A 49 -7.53 -13.67 7.92
N ARG A 50 -7.14 -13.26 6.72
CA ARG A 50 -5.78 -13.53 6.20
C ARG A 50 -4.70 -12.86 7.05
N TYR A 51 -4.91 -11.61 7.47
CA TYR A 51 -3.94 -10.89 8.31
C TYR A 51 -3.79 -11.54 9.68
N ILE A 52 -4.87 -11.96 10.33
CA ILE A 52 -4.82 -12.69 11.61
C ILE A 52 -3.98 -13.97 11.46
N LYS A 53 -4.22 -14.76 10.40
CA LYS A 53 -3.41 -15.97 10.14
C LYS A 53 -1.93 -15.64 9.87
N GLN A 54 -1.64 -14.54 9.18
CA GLN A 54 -0.27 -14.10 8.93
C GLN A 54 0.43 -13.61 10.20
N GLU A 55 -0.30 -13.07 11.16
CA GLU A 55 0.25 -12.59 12.43
C GLU A 55 0.94 -13.70 13.22
N GLU A 56 0.41 -14.93 13.16
CA GLU A 56 0.98 -16.09 13.85
C GLU A 56 2.43 -16.41 13.45
N THR A 57 2.79 -16.12 12.20
CA THR A 57 4.12 -16.43 11.63
C THR A 57 4.91 -15.19 11.22
N PHE A 58 4.35 -13.98 11.44
CA PHE A 58 4.97 -12.75 10.98
C PHE A 58 6.23 -12.43 11.79
N ASN A 59 7.35 -12.28 11.08
CA ASN A 59 8.60 -11.82 11.67
C ASN A 59 9.06 -10.51 11.00
N PRO A 60 9.06 -9.38 11.73
CA PRO A 60 9.43 -8.07 11.19
C PRO A 60 10.89 -7.99 10.73
N LYS A 61 11.75 -8.93 11.15
CA LYS A 61 13.15 -9.02 10.72
C LYS A 61 13.29 -9.22 9.20
N TYR A 62 12.35 -9.94 8.59
CA TYR A 62 12.36 -10.24 7.16
C TYR A 62 11.53 -9.27 6.33
N PHE A 63 11.01 -8.22 6.96
CA PHE A 63 10.23 -7.19 6.27
C PHE A 63 11.09 -5.94 6.01
N PRO A 64 10.82 -5.18 4.93
CA PRO A 64 11.55 -3.94 4.66
C PRO A 64 11.57 -3.00 5.86
N GLN A 65 12.72 -2.36 6.07
CA GLN A 65 12.87 -1.31 7.07
C GLN A 65 12.63 0.02 6.38
N PHE A 66 11.69 0.76 6.91
CA PHE A 66 11.26 2.04 6.34
C PHE A 66 11.94 3.21 7.02
N LYS A 67 12.16 4.26 6.24
CA LYS A 67 12.65 5.57 6.69
C LYS A 67 11.56 6.63 6.49
N PRO A 68 11.60 7.75 7.21
CA PRO A 68 10.68 8.86 6.99
C PRO A 68 10.72 9.31 5.52
N GLY A 69 9.54 9.53 4.94
CA GLY A 69 9.38 9.87 3.53
C GLY A 69 9.21 8.66 2.61
N ASP A 70 9.48 7.42 3.04
CA ASP A 70 9.26 6.24 2.21
C ASP A 70 7.78 6.12 1.82
N ILE A 71 7.54 5.78 0.56
CA ILE A 71 6.21 5.57 -0.01
C ILE A 71 5.84 4.11 0.16
N VAL A 72 4.67 3.86 0.72
CA VAL A 72 4.12 2.53 0.92
C VAL A 72 2.68 2.46 0.44
N LYS A 73 2.21 1.28 0.03
CA LYS A 73 0.79 1.02 -0.27
C LYS A 73 0.22 0.18 0.85
N VAL A 74 -0.76 0.72 1.56
CA VAL A 74 -1.30 0.17 2.81
C VAL A 74 -2.77 -0.16 2.65
N ASP A 75 -3.19 -1.30 3.16
CA ASP A 75 -4.59 -1.64 3.36
C ASP A 75 -5.06 -1.06 4.70
N PHE A 76 -5.75 0.08 4.63
CA PHE A 76 -6.31 0.77 5.80
C PHE A 76 -7.57 0.11 6.35
N GLY A 77 -8.08 -0.90 5.69
CA GLY A 77 -9.27 -1.63 6.11
C GLY A 77 -10.47 -1.39 5.20
N PHE A 78 -11.67 -1.52 5.74
CA PHE A 78 -12.89 -1.35 4.97
C PHE A 78 -13.00 0.08 4.43
N GLY A 79 -13.24 0.21 3.15
CA GLY A 79 -12.90 1.43 2.43
C GLY A 79 -13.96 2.08 1.59
N ILE A 80 -15.22 2.07 1.99
CA ILE A 80 -16.08 3.17 1.53
C ILE A 80 -16.11 4.18 2.67
N GLY A 81 -15.15 5.11 2.65
CA GLY A 81 -14.97 5.99 3.77
C GLY A 81 -14.53 5.26 5.02
N SER A 82 -13.80 4.13 4.86
CA SER A 82 -12.95 3.60 5.88
C SER A 82 -13.54 2.99 7.12
N GLY A 83 -13.30 2.27 7.84
CA GLY A 83 -13.68 1.91 9.18
C GLY A 83 -15.16 2.21 9.45
N ILE A 84 -15.41 3.05 10.41
CA ILE A 84 -16.76 3.53 10.75
C ILE A 84 -16.82 5.04 10.48
N GLY A 85 -17.83 5.48 9.74
CA GLY A 85 -18.03 6.91 9.45
C GLY A 85 -16.98 7.49 8.49
N SER A 86 -16.26 8.52 8.91
CA SER A 86 -15.31 9.29 8.11
C SER A 86 -13.85 8.81 8.20
N GLU A 87 -13.59 7.69 8.83
CA GLU A 87 -12.22 7.14 8.91
C GLU A 87 -11.72 6.76 7.51
N PHE A 88 -10.46 7.05 7.22
CA PHE A 88 -9.83 6.74 5.94
C PHE A 88 -9.59 5.23 5.79
N GLY A 89 -10.02 4.64 4.70
CA GLY A 89 -9.89 3.20 4.47
C GLY A 89 -9.59 2.85 3.02
N GLY A 90 -9.55 1.54 2.77
CA GLY A 90 -9.19 1.00 1.48
C GLY A 90 -7.69 0.84 1.28
N LEU A 91 -7.31 0.49 0.06
CA LEU A 91 -5.92 0.33 -0.34
C LEU A 91 -5.40 1.65 -0.90
N HIS A 92 -4.54 2.33 -0.17
CA HIS A 92 -4.02 3.64 -0.55
C HIS A 92 -2.51 3.74 -0.38
N TYR A 93 -1.92 4.69 -1.08
CA TYR A 93 -0.57 5.15 -0.80
C TYR A 93 -0.51 5.87 0.54
N ALA A 94 0.64 5.79 1.17
CA ALA A 94 0.93 6.51 2.40
C ALA A 94 2.42 6.86 2.45
N ILE A 95 2.75 7.90 3.21
CA ILE A 95 4.13 8.27 3.51
C ILE A 95 4.45 7.84 4.92
N VAL A 96 5.57 7.17 5.10
CA VAL A 96 6.10 6.79 6.41
C VAL A 96 6.61 8.04 7.13
N LEU A 97 6.21 8.21 8.40
CA LEU A 97 6.56 9.39 9.19
C LEU A 97 7.72 9.16 10.17
N ALA A 98 7.89 7.92 10.63
CA ALA A 98 8.92 7.55 11.59
C ALA A 98 9.73 6.35 11.10
N PRO A 99 11.03 6.28 11.45
CA PRO A 99 11.85 5.13 11.06
C PRO A 99 11.30 3.85 11.67
N SER A 100 11.24 2.79 10.89
CA SER A 100 10.92 1.46 11.37
C SER A 100 12.18 0.59 11.45
N ASN A 101 12.20 -0.36 12.36
CA ASN A 101 13.30 -1.30 12.53
C ASN A 101 12.85 -2.75 12.46
N SER A 102 13.80 -3.68 12.52
CA SER A 102 13.55 -5.12 12.44
C SER A 102 12.85 -5.72 13.67
N LYS A 103 12.70 -4.96 14.75
CA LYS A 103 12.03 -5.41 16.00
C LYS A 103 10.57 -4.97 16.04
N ASN A 104 10.21 -3.87 15.34
CA ASN A 104 8.86 -3.32 15.36
C ASN A 104 7.99 -3.97 14.28
N SER A 105 6.86 -4.53 14.67
CA SER A 105 5.82 -5.05 13.77
C SER A 105 4.91 -3.96 13.19
N THR A 106 5.08 -2.70 13.63
CA THR A 106 4.24 -1.57 13.20
C THR A 106 5.05 -0.46 12.54
N VAL A 107 4.34 0.42 11.84
CA VAL A 107 4.88 1.63 11.20
C VAL A 107 3.85 2.76 11.27
N THR A 108 4.31 3.99 11.50
CA THR A 108 3.43 5.17 11.51
C THR A 108 3.44 5.82 10.13
N VAL A 109 2.24 6.02 9.58
CA VAL A 109 2.03 6.51 8.22
C VAL A 109 0.98 7.62 8.18
N VAL A 110 1.11 8.52 7.20
CA VAL A 110 0.06 9.45 6.78
C VAL A 110 -0.55 8.95 5.47
N PRO A 111 -1.88 8.73 5.40
CA PRO A 111 -2.52 8.27 4.18
C PRO A 111 -2.56 9.38 3.12
N LEU A 112 -2.51 8.96 1.85
CA LEU A 112 -2.55 9.82 0.68
C LEU A 112 -3.81 9.55 -0.13
N ARG A 113 -4.38 10.62 -0.70
CA ARG A 113 -5.44 10.56 -1.70
C ARG A 113 -5.14 11.45 -2.90
N SER A 114 -5.78 11.18 -4.01
CA SER A 114 -5.74 12.10 -5.16
C SER A 114 -6.60 13.34 -4.89
N LEU A 115 -6.17 14.49 -5.43
CA LEU A 115 -6.99 15.70 -5.48
C LEU A 115 -8.21 15.42 -6.37
N LYS A 116 -9.41 15.81 -5.95
CA LYS A 116 -10.65 15.61 -6.72
C LYS A 116 -10.79 16.73 -7.75
N LEU A 117 -10.38 16.47 -8.99
CA LEU A 117 -10.49 17.43 -10.10
C LEU A 117 -11.92 17.93 -10.27
N GLY A 118 -12.06 19.23 -10.50
CA GLY A 118 -13.35 19.90 -10.67
C GLY A 118 -14.17 20.11 -9.39
N LYS A 119 -13.75 19.53 -8.25
CA LYS A 119 -14.42 19.67 -6.94
C LYS A 119 -13.53 20.30 -5.89
N GLU A 120 -12.20 20.15 -6.00
CA GLU A 120 -11.24 20.64 -5.03
C GLU A 120 -10.11 21.39 -5.74
N SER A 121 -9.52 22.35 -5.03
CA SER A 121 -8.27 23.01 -5.38
C SER A 121 -7.34 22.99 -4.15
N PRO A 122 -6.04 23.21 -4.30
CA PRO A 122 -5.13 23.31 -3.15
C PRO A 122 -5.56 24.36 -2.11
N LYS A 123 -6.32 25.38 -2.53
CA LYS A 123 -6.83 26.45 -1.65
C LYS A 123 -8.10 26.07 -0.88
N THR A 124 -8.83 25.05 -1.32
CA THR A 124 -10.10 24.61 -0.71
C THR A 124 -9.95 23.38 0.18
N LEU A 125 -8.72 22.90 0.38
CA LEU A 125 -8.42 21.78 1.27
C LEU A 125 -8.63 22.15 2.74
N TYR A 126 -8.90 21.14 3.56
CA TYR A 126 -8.95 21.33 5.01
C TYR A 126 -7.57 21.75 5.53
N LYS A 127 -7.54 22.48 6.65
CA LYS A 127 -6.29 22.89 7.32
C LYS A 127 -5.41 21.70 7.72
N SER A 128 -6.02 20.53 7.93
CA SER A 128 -5.34 19.26 8.23
C SER A 128 -4.83 18.51 6.99
N ASP A 129 -5.07 19.02 5.80
CA ASP A 129 -4.67 18.38 4.56
C ASP A 129 -3.45 19.11 3.96
N VAL A 130 -2.48 18.36 3.45
CA VAL A 130 -1.27 18.90 2.81
C VAL A 130 -1.27 18.55 1.34
N TYR A 131 -1.32 19.56 0.48
CA TYR A 131 -1.11 19.36 -0.95
C TYR A 131 0.37 19.17 -1.26
N LEU A 132 0.69 18.02 -1.83
CA LEU A 132 2.04 17.61 -2.20
C LEU A 132 2.34 17.81 -3.70
N GLY A 133 1.39 18.40 -4.45
CA GLY A 133 1.56 18.55 -5.90
C GLY A 133 1.55 17.20 -6.61
N THR A 134 2.36 17.10 -7.65
CA THR A 134 2.53 15.90 -8.47
C THR A 134 3.75 15.06 -8.06
N GLU A 135 4.36 15.32 -6.92
CA GLU A 135 5.61 14.68 -6.52
C GLU A 135 5.53 13.15 -6.51
N LEU A 136 4.46 12.57 -5.92
CA LEU A 136 4.26 11.12 -5.95
C LEU A 136 4.16 10.59 -7.39
N PHE A 137 3.49 11.33 -8.26
CA PHE A 137 3.37 11.02 -9.68
C PHE A 137 4.76 11.03 -10.36
N THR A 138 5.57 12.06 -10.12
CA THR A 138 6.92 12.19 -10.66
C THR A 138 7.82 11.06 -10.21
N VAL A 139 7.87 10.76 -8.91
CA VAL A 139 8.68 9.66 -8.35
C VAL A 139 8.28 8.30 -8.95
N LEU A 140 6.99 8.06 -9.18
CA LEU A 140 6.52 6.84 -9.83
C LEU A 140 6.90 6.78 -11.31
N LEU A 141 6.84 7.90 -12.03
CA LEU A 141 7.27 7.98 -13.43
C LEU A 141 8.76 7.73 -13.58
N ASP A 142 9.60 8.37 -12.75
CA ASP A 142 11.05 8.19 -12.76
C ASP A 142 11.40 6.71 -12.52
N ARG A 143 10.74 6.07 -11.56
CA ARG A 143 10.93 4.63 -11.29
C ARG A 143 10.52 3.75 -12.46
N SER A 144 9.45 4.13 -13.15
CA SER A 144 8.98 3.45 -14.36
C SER A 144 10.00 3.58 -15.50
N GLY A 145 10.57 4.78 -15.69
CA GLY A 145 11.65 5.06 -16.63
C GLY A 145 12.89 4.19 -16.37
N GLU A 146 13.39 4.16 -15.12
CA GLU A 146 14.52 3.31 -14.73
C GLU A 146 14.31 1.82 -15.09
N MET A 147 13.08 1.31 -14.98
CA MET A 147 12.76 -0.07 -15.35
C MET A 147 12.87 -0.29 -16.87
N LEU A 148 12.37 0.66 -17.68
CA LEU A 148 12.48 0.60 -19.14
C LEU A 148 13.93 0.75 -19.62
N ASP A 149 14.70 1.66 -19.04
CA ASP A 149 16.13 1.84 -19.35
C ASP A 149 16.92 0.56 -19.09
N LYS A 150 16.61 -0.13 -17.98
CA LYS A 150 17.24 -1.42 -17.68
C LYS A 150 16.88 -2.49 -18.70
N CYS A 151 15.63 -2.57 -19.13
CA CYS A 151 15.22 -3.46 -20.21
C CYS A 151 15.94 -3.12 -21.53
N GLY A 152 16.05 -1.84 -21.87
CA GLY A 152 16.81 -1.35 -23.03
C GLY A 152 18.29 -1.75 -22.97
N THR A 153 18.90 -1.72 -21.78
CA THR A 153 20.29 -2.18 -21.59
C THR A 153 20.42 -3.67 -21.90
N PHE A 154 19.50 -4.50 -21.43
CA PHE A 154 19.52 -5.95 -21.74
C PHE A 154 19.38 -6.22 -23.23
N ILE A 155 18.48 -5.49 -23.93
CA ILE A 155 18.31 -5.62 -25.39
C ILE A 155 19.61 -5.29 -26.11
N LYS A 156 20.23 -4.13 -25.80
CA LYS A 156 21.50 -3.72 -26.40
C LYS A 156 22.63 -4.71 -26.17
N GLU A 157 22.70 -5.35 -25.00
CA GLU A 157 23.68 -6.38 -24.72
C GLU A 157 23.52 -7.59 -25.63
N VAL A 158 22.29 -8.05 -25.83
CA VAL A 158 21.99 -9.16 -26.75
C VAL A 158 22.31 -8.79 -28.19
N GLU A 159 21.90 -7.60 -28.65
CA GLU A 159 22.13 -7.10 -30.03
C GLU A 159 23.61 -6.95 -30.36
N ASN A 160 24.43 -6.55 -29.37
CA ASN A 160 25.87 -6.36 -29.56
C ASN A 160 26.70 -7.67 -29.42
N THR A 161 26.06 -8.80 -29.09
CA THR A 161 26.76 -10.07 -28.95
C THR A 161 26.86 -10.75 -30.32
N ASP A 162 28.09 -11.06 -30.76
CA ASP A 162 28.32 -11.80 -32.01
C ASP A 162 27.72 -13.22 -31.91
N PRO A 163 26.74 -13.58 -32.76
CA PRO A 163 26.11 -14.90 -32.73
C PRO A 163 27.09 -16.07 -32.88
N LYS A 164 28.26 -15.85 -33.51
CA LYS A 164 29.27 -16.88 -33.73
C LYS A 164 30.09 -17.21 -32.49
N THR A 165 30.08 -16.32 -31.48
CA THR A 165 30.86 -16.45 -30.24
C THR A 165 30.00 -16.78 -29.03
N ILE A 166 28.69 -16.95 -29.20
CA ILE A 166 27.74 -17.24 -28.10
C ILE A 166 28.09 -18.58 -27.44
N THR A 167 28.29 -18.54 -26.15
CA THR A 167 28.53 -19.71 -25.31
C THR A 167 27.28 -20.17 -24.57
N VAL A 168 27.27 -21.40 -24.04
CA VAL A 168 26.15 -21.88 -23.18
C VAL A 168 25.97 -20.99 -21.95
N LYS A 169 27.04 -20.37 -21.44
CA LYS A 169 26.95 -19.40 -20.33
C LYS A 169 26.25 -18.10 -20.73
N ASP A 170 26.46 -17.64 -21.95
CA ASP A 170 25.79 -16.45 -22.48
C ASP A 170 24.29 -16.71 -22.66
N ILE A 171 23.91 -17.88 -23.17
CA ILE A 171 22.51 -18.29 -23.28
C ILE A 171 21.83 -18.26 -21.91
N ALA A 172 22.42 -18.92 -20.90
CA ALA A 172 21.85 -18.93 -19.55
C ALA A 172 21.76 -17.51 -18.94
N ARG A 173 22.72 -16.62 -19.24
CA ARG A 173 22.67 -15.22 -18.83
C ARG A 173 21.54 -14.48 -19.51
N PHE A 174 21.36 -14.64 -20.81
CA PHE A 174 20.29 -14.00 -21.59
C PHE A 174 18.90 -14.48 -21.17
N GLU A 175 18.72 -15.78 -20.90
CA GLU A 175 17.47 -16.31 -20.34
C GLU A 175 17.11 -15.67 -19.01
N LYS A 176 18.10 -15.50 -18.11
CA LYS A 176 17.92 -14.82 -16.83
C LYS A 176 17.55 -13.35 -17.01
N GLN A 177 18.23 -12.64 -17.92
CA GLN A 177 17.91 -11.24 -18.25
C GLN A 177 16.52 -11.09 -18.87
N LEU A 178 16.11 -12.01 -19.72
CA LEU A 178 14.77 -12.04 -20.30
C LEU A 178 13.68 -12.19 -19.21
N GLU A 179 13.88 -13.09 -18.26
CA GLU A 179 12.95 -13.27 -17.15
C GLU A 179 12.93 -12.03 -16.23
N GLU A 180 14.07 -11.40 -16.00
CA GLU A 180 14.13 -10.14 -15.27
C GLU A 180 13.42 -9.01 -16.02
N ALA A 181 13.61 -8.89 -17.33
CA ALA A 181 12.92 -7.90 -18.17
C ALA A 181 11.40 -8.08 -18.15
N LYS A 182 10.88 -9.30 -18.26
CA LYS A 182 9.45 -9.59 -18.13
C LYS A 182 8.90 -9.12 -16.79
N ASN A 183 9.63 -9.37 -15.71
CA ASN A 183 9.25 -8.93 -14.37
C ASN A 183 9.28 -7.39 -14.22
N LEU A 184 10.24 -6.70 -14.84
CA LEU A 184 10.32 -5.23 -14.86
C LEU A 184 9.17 -4.62 -15.64
N LEU A 185 8.84 -5.16 -16.83
CA LEU A 185 7.71 -4.69 -17.64
C LEU A 185 6.37 -4.89 -16.92
N ALA A 186 6.14 -6.03 -16.29
CA ALA A 186 4.93 -6.26 -15.50
C ALA A 186 4.78 -5.24 -14.35
N ARG A 187 5.90 -4.84 -13.70
CA ARG A 187 5.89 -3.79 -12.68
C ARG A 187 5.66 -2.40 -13.27
N HIS A 188 6.30 -2.10 -14.41
CA HIS A 188 6.05 -0.87 -15.16
C HIS A 188 4.56 -0.70 -15.43
N ASP A 189 3.87 -1.72 -15.96
CA ASP A 189 2.44 -1.68 -16.26
C ASP A 189 1.58 -1.39 -15.02
N ILE A 190 1.94 -1.98 -13.87
CA ILE A 190 1.26 -1.71 -12.59
C ILE A 190 1.46 -0.24 -12.19
N ILE A 191 2.68 0.28 -12.26
CA ILE A 191 2.99 1.67 -11.94
C ILE A 191 2.22 2.61 -12.87
N MET A 192 2.21 2.37 -14.18
CA MET A 192 1.52 3.23 -15.15
C MET A 192 0.02 3.29 -14.93
N LYS A 193 -0.62 2.18 -14.53
CA LYS A 193 -2.02 2.17 -14.11
C LYS A 193 -2.29 3.02 -12.87
N GLU A 194 -1.37 3.06 -11.92
CA GLU A 194 -1.50 3.91 -10.74
C GLU A 194 -1.21 5.39 -11.08
N VAL A 195 -0.18 5.64 -11.89
CA VAL A 195 0.21 6.98 -12.37
C VAL A 195 -0.97 7.70 -13.05
N SER A 196 -1.73 7.00 -13.89
CA SER A 196 -2.90 7.58 -14.55
C SER A 196 -3.98 8.11 -13.60
N ARG A 197 -3.99 7.63 -12.34
CA ARG A 197 -4.93 8.05 -11.29
C ARG A 197 -4.42 9.20 -10.44
N LEU A 198 -3.11 9.48 -10.48
CA LEU A 198 -2.43 10.45 -9.60
C LEU A 198 -2.12 11.79 -10.28
N ASN A 199 -2.42 11.93 -11.58
CA ASN A 199 -2.10 13.11 -12.39
C ASN A 199 -2.72 14.44 -11.87
N ALA A 200 -3.77 14.34 -11.07
CA ALA A 200 -4.44 15.50 -10.43
C ALA A 200 -3.68 16.10 -9.24
N GLY A 201 -2.59 15.46 -8.83
CA GLY A 201 -1.86 15.79 -7.61
C GLY A 201 -2.32 14.98 -6.40
N THR A 202 -1.47 14.99 -5.38
CA THR A 202 -1.59 14.17 -4.18
C THR A 202 -1.84 15.02 -2.94
N VAL A 203 -2.70 14.55 -2.06
CA VAL A 203 -3.04 15.19 -0.78
C VAL A 203 -2.74 14.22 0.35
N ALA A 204 -1.92 14.65 1.32
CA ALA A 204 -1.69 13.91 2.56
C ALA A 204 -2.74 14.34 3.60
N ILE A 205 -3.41 13.37 4.21
CA ILE A 205 -4.48 13.60 5.18
C ILE A 205 -3.90 13.46 6.59
N VAL A 206 -3.37 14.57 7.13
CA VAL A 206 -2.62 14.58 8.39
C VAL A 206 -3.52 14.23 9.59
N SER A 207 -4.79 14.61 9.57
CA SER A 207 -5.77 14.21 10.60
C SER A 207 -6.04 12.71 10.67
N GLN A 208 -5.59 11.93 9.69
CA GLN A 208 -5.78 10.49 9.60
C GLN A 208 -4.45 9.69 9.75
N ILE A 209 -3.43 10.30 10.35
CA ILE A 209 -2.19 9.60 10.70
C ILE A 209 -2.51 8.38 11.54
N ARG A 210 -1.89 7.24 11.20
CA ARG A 210 -2.09 5.96 11.90
C ARG A 210 -0.80 5.19 12.07
N THR A 211 -0.73 4.45 13.17
CA THR A 211 0.21 3.35 13.31
C THR A 211 -0.48 2.07 12.87
N VAL A 212 0.07 1.42 11.85
CA VAL A 212 -0.48 0.19 11.25
C VAL A 212 0.50 -0.97 11.38
N SER A 213 -0.01 -2.19 11.44
CA SER A 213 0.84 -3.38 11.34
C SER A 213 1.49 -3.45 9.96
N LYS A 214 2.78 -3.83 9.90
CA LYS A 214 3.50 -4.05 8.64
C LYS A 214 2.84 -5.11 7.76
N ILE A 215 2.10 -6.06 8.33
CA ILE A 215 1.32 -7.06 7.59
C ILE A 215 0.31 -6.40 6.62
N ARG A 216 -0.19 -5.22 6.96
CA ARG A 216 -1.13 -4.45 6.12
C ARG A 216 -0.46 -3.71 4.96
N ILE A 217 0.87 -3.64 4.93
CA ILE A 217 1.60 -3.07 3.80
C ILE A 217 1.57 -4.08 2.65
N GLN A 218 1.05 -3.65 1.50
CA GLN A 218 0.93 -4.47 0.30
C GLN A 218 2.10 -4.26 -0.66
N ASN A 219 2.74 -3.09 -0.62
CA ASN A 219 3.91 -2.75 -1.41
C ASN A 219 4.69 -1.62 -0.69
N PRO A 220 6.04 -1.72 -0.48
CA PRO A 220 6.84 -2.91 -0.74
C PRO A 220 6.74 -3.94 0.39
N ARG A 221 6.75 -5.21 0.03
CA ARG A 221 6.93 -6.34 0.96
C ARG A 221 8.32 -6.96 0.83
N TYR A 222 8.93 -6.81 -0.33
CA TYR A 222 10.24 -7.36 -0.71
C TYR A 222 11.09 -6.29 -1.39
N SER A 223 12.41 -6.50 -1.41
CA SER A 223 13.35 -5.57 -2.07
C SER A 223 13.12 -5.41 -3.58
N LYS A 224 12.49 -6.40 -4.21
CA LYS A 224 12.13 -6.36 -5.64
C LYS A 224 10.81 -5.66 -5.96
N ASP A 225 10.07 -5.22 -4.95
CA ASP A 225 8.77 -4.57 -5.19
C ASP A 225 8.94 -3.14 -5.72
N ALA A 226 7.93 -2.68 -6.47
CA ALA A 226 8.00 -1.41 -7.20
C ALA A 226 8.28 -0.19 -6.30
N LEU A 227 7.71 -0.16 -5.09
CA LEU A 227 7.88 0.95 -4.14
C LEU A 227 9.10 0.80 -3.22
N TYR A 228 9.92 -0.26 -3.38
CA TYR A 228 11.07 -0.45 -2.51
C TYR A 228 12.08 0.70 -2.65
N ASN A 229 12.46 1.31 -1.52
CA ASN A 229 13.33 2.49 -1.44
C ASN A 229 12.82 3.73 -2.22
N MET A 230 11.54 3.77 -2.58
CA MET A 230 10.93 4.98 -3.12
C MET A 230 10.58 5.95 -1.99
N ARG A 231 10.94 7.22 -2.17
CA ARG A 231 10.77 8.25 -1.15
C ARG A 231 10.39 9.59 -1.79
N VAL A 232 9.46 10.29 -1.14
CA VAL A 232 9.22 11.71 -1.42
C VAL A 232 10.40 12.55 -0.92
N ASP A 233 10.54 13.75 -1.45
CA ASP A 233 11.59 14.66 -1.05
C ASP A 233 11.45 15.14 0.42
N ARG A 234 12.46 15.83 0.89
CA ARG A 234 12.46 16.39 2.25
C ARG A 234 11.40 17.48 2.39
N GLN A 235 11.16 18.26 1.34
CA GLN A 235 10.21 19.36 1.37
C GLN A 235 8.78 18.88 1.60
N ALA A 236 8.37 17.76 0.97
CA ALA A 236 7.07 17.14 1.20
C ALA A 236 6.92 16.65 2.66
N THR A 237 7.95 15.99 3.19
CA THR A 237 7.91 15.53 4.59
C THR A 237 7.90 16.69 5.58
N ASP A 238 8.59 17.79 5.30
CA ASP A 238 8.63 18.96 6.17
C ASP A 238 7.28 19.71 6.16
N LYS A 239 6.58 19.80 5.02
CA LYS A 239 5.20 20.31 4.94
C LYS A 239 4.24 19.50 5.82
N ILE A 240 4.31 18.17 5.75
CA ILE A 240 3.47 17.27 6.56
C ILE A 240 3.77 17.49 8.05
N ARG A 241 5.04 17.56 8.44
CA ARG A 241 5.46 17.79 9.83
C ARG A 241 5.01 19.14 10.38
N ALA A 242 5.05 20.19 9.56
CA ALA A 242 4.56 21.51 9.96
C ALA A 242 3.07 21.47 10.31
N VAL A 243 2.24 20.89 9.45
CA VAL A 243 0.80 20.74 9.72
C VAL A 243 0.54 19.81 10.90
N MET A 244 1.33 18.74 11.07
CA MET A 244 1.22 17.84 12.20
C MET A 244 1.52 18.56 13.53
N LYS A 245 2.57 19.39 13.57
CA LYS A 245 2.91 20.19 14.77
C LYS A 245 1.77 21.13 15.14
N ASP A 246 1.21 21.84 14.16
CA ASP A 246 0.09 22.76 14.37
C ASP A 246 -1.17 22.01 14.84
N LEU A 247 -1.55 20.95 14.15
CA LEU A 247 -2.76 20.17 14.44
C LEU A 247 -2.76 19.51 15.83
N TYR A 248 -1.60 19.02 16.26
CA TYR A 248 -1.45 18.28 17.53
C TYR A 248 -0.79 19.12 18.63
N ASN A 249 -0.58 20.43 18.43
CA ASN A 249 0.07 21.35 19.38
C ASN A 249 1.44 20.82 19.89
N ILE A 250 2.23 20.23 19.00
CA ILE A 250 3.57 19.71 19.34
C ILE A 250 4.58 20.85 19.26
N LYS A 251 5.21 21.17 20.39
CA LYS A 251 6.27 22.20 20.49
C LYS A 251 7.58 21.74 19.86
#